data_c8a8e07291b227dbaf8edc5e86d53b24
#
_entry.id   c8a8e07291b227dbaf8edc5e86d53b24
#
_cell.length_a   1.000
_cell.length_b   1.000
_cell.length_c   1.000
_cell.angle_alpha   90.00
_cell.angle_beta   90.00
_cell.angle_gamma   90.00
#
_symmetry.space_group_name_H-M   'P 1'
#
loop_
_entity.id
_entity.type
_entity.pdbx_description
1 polymer ?
#
loop_
_entity_poly.entity_id
_entity_poly.type
_entity_poly.pdbx_seq_one_letter_code
_entity_poly.pdbx_strand_id
1 'polypeptide(L)'
;MSINRDELVNIISVVSFLAHAEKEMHVAEKKVLVALFKAATITPEEQNKMKSNTSLEEMLKHIQSVEAKHTLVELMALVSASDGVFEDEERVIIKKIMKRVNVADDHPYFDDNNLDLPKVRANVGKILNSLKILAA
;
A
#
# COMPACT_ATOMS: atom_id res chain seq x y z
N MET A 1 9.50 17.28 -3.69
CA MET A 1 8.63 17.33 -2.52
C MET A 1 8.56 15.98 -1.87
N SER A 2 8.53 15.95 -0.59
CA SER A 2 8.57 14.70 0.15
C SER A 2 7.24 14.43 0.85
N ILE A 3 6.96 13.16 1.05
CA ILE A 3 5.87 12.70 1.90
C ILE A 3 6.32 12.90 3.35
N ASN A 4 5.44 13.41 4.22
CA ASN A 4 5.80 13.52 5.63
C ASN A 4 5.70 12.16 6.33
N ARG A 5 6.32 12.06 7.51
CA ARG A 5 6.38 10.78 8.23
C ARG A 5 5.00 10.25 8.60
N ASP A 6 4.10 11.12 9.01
CA ASP A 6 2.73 10.73 9.36
C ASP A 6 2.01 10.11 8.16
N GLU A 7 2.13 10.71 6.99
CA GLU A 7 1.57 10.14 5.76
C GLU A 7 2.17 8.76 5.46
N LEU A 8 3.49 8.62 5.56
CA LEU A 8 4.17 7.37 5.27
C LEU A 8 3.69 6.24 6.21
N VAL A 9 3.62 6.52 7.50
CA VAL A 9 3.13 5.54 8.49
C VAL A 9 1.69 5.13 8.18
N ASN A 10 0.84 6.08 7.82
CA ASN A 10 -0.55 5.78 7.49
C ASN A 10 -0.67 5.01 6.16
N ILE A 11 0.18 5.29 5.17
CA ILE A 11 0.25 4.49 3.94
C ILE A 11 0.55 3.02 4.27
N ILE A 12 1.57 2.78 5.05
CA ILE A 12 1.95 1.41 5.45
C ILE A 12 0.82 0.75 6.24
N SER A 13 0.14 1.51 7.08
CA SER A 13 -1.01 1.03 7.86
C SER A 13 -2.16 0.58 6.96
N VAL A 14 -2.49 1.38 5.94
CA VAL A 14 -3.55 1.04 4.97
C VAL A 14 -3.17 -0.22 4.17
N VAL A 15 -1.93 -0.31 3.72
CA VAL A 15 -1.44 -1.47 2.96
C VAL A 15 -1.49 -2.73 3.83
N SER A 16 -1.13 -2.62 5.09
CA SER A 16 -1.25 -3.72 6.06
C SER A 16 -2.71 -4.14 6.25
N PHE A 17 -3.61 -3.17 6.36
CA PHE A 17 -5.05 -3.42 6.44
C PHE A 17 -5.53 -4.21 5.23
N LEU A 18 -5.13 -3.80 4.02
CA LEU A 18 -5.50 -4.49 2.78
C LEU A 18 -5.02 -5.94 2.80
N ALA A 19 -3.79 -6.18 3.22
CA ALA A 19 -3.22 -7.53 3.27
C ALA A 19 -3.94 -8.44 4.27
N HIS A 20 -4.50 -7.86 5.35
CA HIS A 20 -5.24 -8.60 6.37
C HIS A 20 -6.74 -8.70 6.08
N ALA A 21 -7.23 -8.10 4.99
CA ALA A 21 -8.65 -8.12 4.65
C ALA A 21 -9.13 -9.51 4.21
N GLU A 22 -8.24 -10.36 3.74
CA GLU A 22 -8.55 -11.75 3.43
C GLU A 22 -8.49 -12.61 4.70
N LYS A 23 -9.20 -13.73 4.68
CA LYS A 23 -9.24 -14.66 5.82
C LYS A 23 -7.87 -15.23 6.17
N GLU A 24 -7.04 -15.46 5.16
CA GLU A 24 -5.68 -15.95 5.33
C GLU A 24 -4.73 -15.11 4.50
N MET A 25 -3.67 -14.62 5.15
CA MET A 25 -2.62 -13.92 4.46
C MET A 25 -1.63 -14.94 3.87
N HIS A 26 -1.38 -14.85 2.57
CA HIS A 26 -0.41 -15.70 1.91
C HIS A 26 1.02 -15.40 2.39
N VAL A 27 1.88 -16.42 2.37
CA VAL A 27 3.29 -16.28 2.75
C VAL A 27 3.97 -15.17 1.94
N ALA A 28 3.69 -15.10 0.64
CA ALA A 28 4.25 -14.06 -0.24
C ALA A 28 3.85 -12.65 0.21
N GLU A 29 2.60 -12.46 0.62
CA GLU A 29 2.13 -11.17 1.13
C GLU A 29 2.82 -10.79 2.44
N LYS A 30 3.01 -11.74 3.35
CA LYS A 30 3.74 -11.52 4.60
C LYS A 30 5.17 -11.07 4.33
N LYS A 31 5.85 -11.70 3.38
CA LYS A 31 7.21 -11.33 2.98
C LYS A 31 7.28 -9.91 2.44
N VAL A 32 6.30 -9.53 1.62
CA VAL A 32 6.23 -8.18 1.06
C VAL A 32 6.00 -7.17 2.18
N LEU A 33 5.08 -7.43 3.11
CA LEU A 33 4.84 -6.53 4.24
C LEU A 33 6.09 -6.34 5.08
N VAL A 34 6.83 -7.41 5.38
CA VAL A 34 8.11 -7.31 6.10
C VAL A 34 9.09 -6.42 5.33
N ALA A 35 9.17 -6.61 4.01
CA ALA A 35 10.05 -5.79 3.17
C ALA A 35 9.63 -4.31 3.18
N LEU A 36 8.33 -4.02 3.17
CA LEU A 36 7.82 -2.66 3.24
C LEU A 36 8.13 -2.01 4.59
N PHE A 37 7.96 -2.73 5.69
CA PHE A 37 8.27 -2.22 7.02
C PHE A 37 9.76 -1.90 7.15
N LYS A 38 10.63 -2.75 6.60
CA LYS A 38 12.07 -2.50 6.59
C LYS A 38 12.44 -1.32 5.69
N ALA A 39 11.89 -1.26 4.50
CA ALA A 39 12.16 -0.17 3.56
C ALA A 39 11.71 1.18 4.10
N ALA A 40 10.59 1.23 4.80
CA ALA A 40 10.05 2.43 5.42
C ALA A 40 10.67 2.73 6.79
N THR A 41 11.52 1.86 7.30
CA THR A 41 12.14 1.98 8.63
C THR A 41 11.12 2.22 9.74
N ILE A 42 10.05 1.42 9.71
CA ILE A 42 8.98 1.52 10.71
C ILE A 42 9.50 1.13 12.09
N THR A 43 9.36 2.02 13.07
CA THR A 43 9.80 1.79 14.43
C THR A 43 8.80 0.93 15.22
N PRO A 44 9.21 0.30 16.34
CA PRO A 44 8.28 -0.41 17.21
C PRO A 44 7.14 0.47 17.73
N GLU A 45 7.41 1.74 18.01
CA GLU A 45 6.40 2.71 18.44
C GLU A 45 5.36 2.95 17.36
N GLU A 46 5.82 3.10 16.12
CA GLU A 46 4.94 3.26 14.95
C GLU A 46 4.10 2.01 14.72
N GLN A 47 4.69 0.82 14.89
CA GLN A 47 3.94 -0.44 14.79
C GLN A 47 2.83 -0.53 15.84
N ASN A 48 3.10 -0.12 17.07
CA ASN A 48 2.10 -0.11 18.12
C ASN A 48 0.96 0.87 17.79
N LYS A 49 1.30 2.02 17.25
CA LYS A 49 0.32 3.02 16.81
C LYS A 49 -0.56 2.46 15.69
N MET A 50 0.02 1.73 14.75
CA MET A 50 -0.74 1.08 13.67
C MET A 50 -1.72 0.05 14.21
N LYS A 51 -1.34 -0.72 15.22
CA LYS A 51 -2.21 -1.74 15.84
C LYS A 51 -3.42 -1.11 16.53
N SER A 52 -3.31 0.13 16.99
CA SER A 52 -4.42 0.84 17.61
C SER A 52 -5.36 1.48 16.58
N ASN A 53 -4.93 1.60 15.34
CA ASN A 53 -5.74 2.12 14.24
C ASN A 53 -6.68 1.03 13.75
N THR A 54 -7.97 1.17 14.01
CA THR A 54 -8.99 0.19 13.60
C THR A 54 -9.85 0.70 12.46
N SER A 55 -9.73 1.97 12.09
CA SER A 55 -10.56 2.61 11.07
C SER A 55 -9.75 2.96 9.83
N LEU A 56 -10.12 2.36 8.70
CA LEU A 56 -9.55 2.69 7.40
C LEU A 56 -9.77 4.17 7.09
N GLU A 57 -10.94 4.70 7.38
CA GLU A 57 -11.28 6.10 7.13
C GLU A 57 -10.34 7.05 7.87
N GLU A 58 -10.02 6.77 9.11
CA GLU A 58 -9.07 7.59 9.88
C GLU A 58 -7.67 7.57 9.28
N MET A 59 -7.21 6.38 8.85
CA MET A 59 -5.91 6.28 8.19
C MET A 59 -5.86 7.08 6.90
N LEU A 60 -6.92 7.01 6.09
CA LEU A 60 -6.98 7.72 4.81
C LEU A 60 -7.01 9.25 4.96
N LYS A 61 -7.56 9.76 6.05
CA LYS A 61 -7.56 11.20 6.31
C LYS A 61 -6.15 11.79 6.40
N HIS A 62 -5.18 11.01 6.82
CA HIS A 62 -3.80 11.44 6.98
C HIS A 62 -3.00 11.38 5.68
N ILE A 63 -3.56 10.83 4.61
CA ILE A 63 -2.91 10.70 3.30
C ILE A 63 -3.47 11.79 2.39
N GLN A 64 -2.80 12.93 2.34
CA GLN A 64 -3.34 14.13 1.69
C GLN A 64 -2.57 14.58 0.45
N SER A 65 -1.25 14.46 0.44
CA SER A 65 -0.45 14.91 -0.70
C SER A 65 -0.64 13.99 -1.91
N VAL A 66 -0.48 14.55 -3.11
CA VAL A 66 -0.58 13.78 -4.36
C VAL A 66 0.44 12.67 -4.36
N GLU A 67 1.66 12.94 -3.92
CA GLU A 67 2.73 11.95 -3.86
C GLU A 67 2.41 10.80 -2.90
N ALA A 68 1.83 11.12 -1.74
CA ALA A 68 1.40 10.11 -0.78
C ALA A 68 0.31 9.21 -1.36
N LYS A 69 -0.65 9.77 -2.06
CA LYS A 69 -1.72 9.02 -2.70
C LYS A 69 -1.19 8.08 -3.78
N HIS A 70 -0.26 8.54 -4.61
CA HIS A 70 0.37 7.71 -5.63
C HIS A 70 1.21 6.59 -5.00
N THR A 71 1.96 6.91 -3.95
CA THR A 71 2.73 5.90 -3.21
C THR A 71 1.81 4.84 -2.61
N LEU A 72 0.70 5.24 -2.03
CA LEU A 72 -0.30 4.32 -1.50
C LEU A 72 -0.76 3.33 -2.58
N VAL A 73 -1.12 3.84 -3.75
CA VAL A 73 -1.61 2.99 -4.85
C VAL A 73 -0.51 2.04 -5.34
N GLU A 74 0.73 2.50 -5.47
CA GLU A 74 1.85 1.65 -5.85
C GLU A 74 2.08 0.52 -4.86
N LEU A 75 2.03 0.81 -3.55
CA LEU A 75 2.24 -0.21 -2.52
C LEU A 75 1.07 -1.18 -2.43
N MET A 76 -0.16 -0.71 -2.64
CA MET A 76 -1.31 -1.60 -2.75
C MET A 76 -1.15 -2.56 -3.93
N ALA A 77 -0.68 -2.06 -5.07
CA ALA A 77 -0.40 -2.88 -6.23
C ALA A 77 0.66 -3.94 -5.93
N LEU A 78 1.73 -3.54 -5.25
CA LEU A 78 2.82 -4.45 -4.91
C LEU A 78 2.35 -5.60 -4.01
N VAL A 79 1.61 -5.29 -2.96
CA VAL A 79 1.09 -6.32 -2.05
C VAL A 79 0.10 -7.24 -2.76
N SER A 80 -0.80 -6.67 -3.55
CA SER A 80 -1.81 -7.46 -4.26
C SER A 80 -1.21 -8.37 -5.33
N ALA A 81 -0.07 -7.98 -5.92
CA ALA A 81 0.62 -8.78 -6.93
C ALA A 81 1.53 -9.86 -6.35
N SER A 82 1.77 -9.85 -5.05
CA SER A 82 2.83 -10.64 -4.42
C SER A 82 2.65 -12.16 -4.57
N ASP A 83 1.42 -12.64 -4.55
CA ASP A 83 1.13 -14.08 -4.70
C ASP A 83 0.73 -14.47 -6.14
N GLY A 84 0.69 -13.50 -7.05
CA GLY A 84 0.32 -13.71 -8.44
C GLY A 84 -1.17 -13.80 -8.71
N VAL A 85 -2.00 -13.59 -7.70
CA VAL A 85 -3.46 -13.63 -7.83
C VAL A 85 -4.04 -12.30 -7.32
N PHE A 86 -4.98 -11.73 -8.08
CA PHE A 86 -5.69 -10.54 -7.68
C PHE A 86 -7.13 -10.91 -7.33
N GLU A 87 -7.40 -11.03 -6.03
CA GLU A 87 -8.70 -11.46 -5.50
C GLU A 87 -9.77 -10.38 -5.71
N ASP A 88 -11.03 -10.80 -5.87
CA ASP A 88 -12.14 -9.86 -5.99
C ASP A 88 -12.32 -8.99 -4.75
N GLU A 89 -12.07 -9.56 -3.57
CA GLU A 89 -12.13 -8.83 -2.29
C GLU A 89 -11.12 -7.69 -2.28
N GLU A 90 -9.89 -7.94 -2.73
CA GLU A 90 -8.85 -6.91 -2.85
C GLU A 90 -9.27 -5.83 -3.83
N ARG A 91 -9.81 -6.23 -4.99
CA ARG A 91 -10.26 -5.28 -6.03
C ARG A 91 -11.30 -4.32 -5.47
N VAL A 92 -12.27 -4.82 -4.72
CA VAL A 92 -13.34 -4.00 -4.14
C VAL A 92 -12.78 -2.99 -3.16
N ILE A 93 -11.87 -3.41 -2.28
CA ILE A 93 -11.26 -2.55 -1.27
C ILE A 93 -10.39 -1.49 -1.93
N ILE A 94 -9.56 -1.87 -2.89
CA ILE A 94 -8.68 -0.94 -3.61
C ILE A 94 -9.49 0.10 -4.36
N LYS A 95 -10.57 -0.30 -5.01
CA LYS A 95 -11.46 0.62 -5.72
C LYS A 95 -12.03 1.66 -4.76
N LYS A 96 -12.49 1.24 -3.60
CA LYS A 96 -13.00 2.15 -2.57
C LYS A 96 -11.95 3.13 -2.09
N ILE A 97 -10.73 2.64 -1.85
CA ILE A 97 -9.62 3.48 -1.39
C ILE A 97 -9.24 4.50 -2.46
N MET A 98 -9.07 4.06 -3.71
CA MET A 98 -8.72 4.97 -4.81
C MET A 98 -9.76 6.06 -4.99
N LYS A 99 -11.03 5.70 -4.92
CA LYS A 99 -12.14 6.66 -5.01
C LYS A 99 -12.11 7.64 -3.84
N ARG A 100 -11.88 7.15 -2.64
CA ARG A 100 -11.85 7.98 -1.42
C ARG A 100 -10.72 9.02 -1.44
N VAL A 101 -9.57 8.66 -1.99
CA VAL A 101 -8.42 9.56 -2.10
C VAL A 101 -8.36 10.30 -3.43
N ASN A 102 -9.35 10.13 -4.29
CA ASN A 102 -9.47 10.80 -5.60
C ASN A 102 -8.32 10.48 -6.57
N VAL A 103 -7.87 9.23 -6.57
CA VAL A 103 -6.94 8.74 -7.59
C VAL A 103 -7.74 8.07 -8.70
N ALA A 104 -7.41 8.37 -9.95
CA ALA A 104 -8.11 7.82 -11.10
C ALA A 104 -7.93 6.29 -11.21
N ASP A 105 -8.94 5.61 -11.76
CA ASP A 105 -8.93 4.16 -11.95
C ASP A 105 -7.82 3.69 -12.90
N ASP A 106 -7.32 4.57 -13.75
CA ASP A 106 -6.28 4.29 -14.75
C ASP A 106 -4.87 4.67 -14.29
N HIS A 107 -4.53 4.29 -13.08
CA HIS A 107 -3.18 4.42 -12.56
C HIS A 107 -2.21 3.52 -13.36
N PRO A 108 -0.89 3.84 -13.44
CA PRO A 108 0.08 3.00 -14.17
C PRO A 108 0.05 1.51 -13.88
N TYR A 109 -0.33 1.10 -12.68
CA TYR A 109 -0.40 -0.32 -12.30
C TYR A 109 -1.81 -0.90 -12.33
N PHE A 110 -2.82 -0.08 -12.59
CA PHE A 110 -4.21 -0.52 -12.67
C PHE A 110 -4.85 -0.02 -13.96
N ASP A 111 -5.51 -0.91 -14.67
CA ASP A 111 -6.29 -0.58 -15.85
C ASP A 111 -7.75 -0.94 -15.56
N ASP A 112 -8.60 0.08 -15.42
CA ASP A 112 -10.02 -0.08 -15.06
C ASP A 112 -10.18 -0.98 -13.83
N ASN A 113 -9.39 -0.72 -12.79
CA ASN A 113 -9.34 -1.48 -11.53
C ASN A 113 -8.79 -2.91 -11.67
N ASN A 114 -8.24 -3.27 -12.83
CA ASN A 114 -7.54 -4.53 -13.01
C ASN A 114 -6.06 -4.30 -12.81
N LEU A 115 -5.45 -5.15 -12.01
CA LEU A 115 -4.03 -5.06 -11.67
C LEU A 115 -3.18 -5.58 -12.84
N ASP A 116 -2.21 -4.78 -13.27
CA ASP A 116 -1.22 -5.20 -14.26
C ASP A 116 -0.10 -5.98 -13.56
N LEU A 117 -0.33 -7.26 -13.33
CA LEU A 117 0.60 -8.14 -12.62
C LEU A 117 2.01 -8.15 -13.20
N PRO A 118 2.20 -8.36 -14.54
CA PRO A 118 3.54 -8.37 -15.11
C PRO A 118 4.31 -7.06 -14.88
N LYS A 119 3.61 -5.93 -15.01
CA LYS A 119 4.22 -4.62 -14.82
C LYS A 119 4.66 -4.39 -13.39
N VAL A 120 3.82 -4.75 -12.41
CA VAL A 120 4.17 -4.62 -11.00
C VAL A 120 5.37 -5.50 -10.68
N ARG A 121 5.37 -6.75 -11.13
CA ARG A 121 6.48 -7.67 -10.88
C ARG A 121 7.79 -7.18 -11.47
N ALA A 122 7.75 -6.58 -12.66
CA ALA A 122 8.93 -6.01 -13.30
C ALA A 122 9.49 -4.79 -12.54
N ASN A 123 8.67 -4.15 -11.69
CA ASN A 123 9.03 -2.92 -11.00
C ASN A 123 9.15 -3.05 -9.47
N VAL A 124 9.14 -4.25 -8.93
CA VAL A 124 9.22 -4.49 -7.47
C VAL A 124 10.43 -3.78 -6.85
N GLY A 125 11.61 -3.98 -7.41
CA GLY A 125 12.83 -3.36 -6.90
C GLY A 125 12.77 -1.84 -6.96
N LYS A 126 12.22 -1.28 -8.03
CA LYS A 126 12.04 0.15 -8.20
C LYS A 126 11.08 0.74 -7.16
N ILE A 127 9.96 0.07 -6.91
CA ILE A 127 8.98 0.49 -5.93
C ILE A 127 9.59 0.51 -4.52
N LEU A 128 10.26 -0.57 -4.14
CA LEU A 128 10.91 -0.68 -2.82
C LEU A 128 12.02 0.36 -2.65
N ASN A 129 12.81 0.61 -3.70
CA ASN A 129 13.86 1.61 -3.64
C ASN A 129 13.28 3.03 -3.47
N SER A 130 12.18 3.33 -4.16
CA SER A 130 11.49 4.61 -4.01
C SER A 130 11.01 4.79 -2.57
N LEU A 131 10.49 3.74 -1.95
CA LEU A 131 10.05 3.78 -0.57
C LEU A 131 11.21 4.05 0.39
N LYS A 132 12.36 3.43 0.17
CA LYS A 132 13.58 3.69 0.97
C LYS A 132 14.00 5.15 0.90
N ILE A 133 13.94 5.75 -0.29
CA ILE A 133 14.28 7.15 -0.50
C ILE A 133 13.32 8.06 0.28
N LEU A 134 12.01 7.78 0.22
CA LEU A 134 11.01 8.55 0.94
C LEU A 134 11.18 8.45 2.45
N ALA A 135 11.65 7.31 2.95
CA ALA A 135 11.83 7.06 4.38
C ALA A 135 13.14 7.61 4.95
N ALA A 136 14.06 7.99 4.08
CA ALA A 136 15.40 8.46 4.49
C ALA A 136 15.37 9.82 5.20
#